data_58e606558c67e34aaccd6b6e23c7be7f
#
_entry.id   58e606558c67e34aaccd6b6e23c7be7f
#
_cell.length_a   1.000
_cell.length_b   1.000
_cell.length_c   1.000
_cell.angle_alpha   90.00
_cell.angle_beta   90.00
_cell.angle_gamma   90.00
#
_symmetry.space_group_name_H-M   'P 1'
#
loop_
_entity.id
_entity.type
_entity.pdbx_description
1 polymer ?
#
loop_
_entity_poly.entity_id
_entity_poly.type
_entity_poly.pdbx_seq_one_letter_code
_entity_poly.pdbx_strand_id
1 'polypeptide(L)'
;MPAQAPVVDLAYRPRLADLRPLLPEAASGLRGGPRITPAADLADRQGYSADFLGGFPVPWPRPSAALAADVYPLPTTADRLDYTHFSVTLSRSRRLALWVGVNIDGDQPVEVPRSRDTWAYDGRVPLDAQLGDDLYADNLLDRGHLVRRQDPNWGTEAAQANRDTFHFTNCAPQMAAFNQKTWLELEDYILDNTQRWQARVTVFSGPVLRADDRHYREVQIPEAFWKVVAFLGDDGKPSASAYLIDQRRELDALSIAFGRLRTYQCSVLRIQQLTDIDFGALADYDGFSNEERATGKPVERAIFGPADIRL
;
A
#
# COMPACT_ATOMS: atom_id res chain seq x y z
N MET A 1 -2.15 -10.63 -51.48
CA MET A 1 -3.39 -10.88 -50.71
C MET A 1 -3.34 -9.99 -49.48
N PRO A 2 -4.33 -9.15 -49.22
CA PRO A 2 -4.34 -8.36 -47.99
C PRO A 2 -4.53 -9.33 -46.80
N ALA A 3 -3.73 -9.17 -45.76
CA ALA A 3 -3.85 -9.93 -44.53
C ALA A 3 -5.22 -9.63 -43.91
N GLN A 4 -6.02 -10.66 -43.66
CA GLN A 4 -7.28 -10.54 -42.93
C GLN A 4 -6.99 -10.00 -41.52
N ALA A 5 -7.71 -8.95 -41.14
CA ALA A 5 -7.65 -8.46 -39.77
C ALA A 5 -8.07 -9.57 -38.80
N PRO A 6 -7.41 -9.72 -37.66
CA PRO A 6 -7.76 -10.74 -36.68
C PRO A 6 -9.21 -10.52 -36.21
N VAL A 7 -10.00 -11.60 -36.21
CA VAL A 7 -11.34 -11.61 -35.65
C VAL A 7 -11.22 -11.50 -34.12
N VAL A 8 -11.72 -10.41 -33.58
CA VAL A 8 -11.74 -10.23 -32.11
C VAL A 8 -12.92 -10.99 -31.54
N ASP A 9 -12.67 -12.01 -30.74
CA ASP A 9 -13.70 -12.72 -29.99
C ASP A 9 -14.13 -11.88 -28.78
N LEU A 10 -15.28 -11.21 -28.89
CA LEU A 10 -15.83 -10.38 -27.83
C LEU A 10 -16.34 -11.18 -26.61
N ALA A 11 -16.49 -12.49 -26.74
CA ALA A 11 -16.86 -13.38 -25.64
C ALA A 11 -15.64 -13.88 -24.83
N TYR A 12 -14.45 -13.70 -25.36
CA TYR A 12 -13.22 -14.10 -24.67
C TYR A 12 -13.06 -13.36 -23.35
N ARG A 13 -12.84 -14.11 -22.29
CA ARG A 13 -12.54 -13.60 -20.95
C ARG A 13 -11.15 -14.07 -20.56
N PRO A 14 -10.08 -13.27 -20.84
CA PRO A 14 -8.73 -13.65 -20.49
C PRO A 14 -8.61 -13.85 -18.97
N ARG A 15 -7.95 -14.93 -18.59
CA ARG A 15 -7.56 -15.16 -17.19
C ARG A 15 -6.26 -14.42 -16.92
N LEU A 16 -5.96 -14.14 -15.65
CA LEU A 16 -4.69 -13.53 -15.27
C LEU A 16 -3.48 -14.33 -15.82
N ALA A 17 -3.59 -15.66 -15.87
CA ALA A 17 -2.58 -16.54 -16.45
C ALA A 17 -2.40 -16.39 -17.98
N ASP A 18 -3.41 -15.85 -18.68
CA ASP A 18 -3.36 -15.65 -20.13
C ASP A 18 -2.72 -14.32 -20.54
N LEU A 19 -2.47 -13.44 -19.57
CA LEU A 19 -1.84 -12.14 -19.78
C LEU A 19 -0.35 -12.35 -20.07
N ARG A 20 0.04 -12.17 -21.34
CA ARG A 20 1.45 -12.18 -21.75
C ARG A 20 2.00 -10.77 -21.71
N PRO A 21 3.28 -10.59 -21.38
CA PRO A 21 3.90 -9.26 -21.41
C PRO A 21 3.83 -8.70 -22.83
N LEU A 22 3.31 -7.47 -22.94
CA LEU A 22 3.30 -6.69 -24.17
C LEU A 22 4.66 -6.02 -24.45
N LEU A 23 5.58 -6.14 -23.51
CA LEU A 23 6.94 -5.60 -23.61
C LEU A 23 7.91 -6.69 -24.05
N PRO A 24 8.93 -6.35 -24.89
CA PRO A 24 9.97 -7.29 -25.25
C PRO A 24 10.66 -7.78 -23.97
N GLU A 25 11.01 -9.07 -23.98
CA GLU A 25 11.78 -9.74 -22.93
C GLU A 25 12.96 -8.86 -22.48
N ALA A 26 12.77 -8.10 -21.42
CA ALA A 26 13.91 -7.61 -20.66
C ALA A 26 14.53 -8.86 -20.03
N ALA A 27 15.61 -9.30 -20.62
CA ALA A 27 16.30 -10.53 -20.29
C ALA A 27 16.32 -10.74 -18.77
N SER A 28 15.68 -11.78 -18.30
CA SER A 28 15.82 -12.34 -16.97
C SER A 28 17.24 -12.89 -16.81
N GLY A 29 18.19 -12.00 -16.76
CA GLY A 29 19.61 -12.29 -16.51
C GLY A 29 19.95 -12.26 -15.04
N LEU A 30 19.10 -12.78 -14.15
CA LEU A 30 19.48 -13.02 -12.76
C LEU A 30 20.37 -14.25 -12.67
N ARG A 31 21.63 -14.10 -13.09
CA ARG A 31 22.73 -14.99 -12.70
C ARG A 31 23.21 -14.60 -11.29
N GLY A 32 22.34 -14.71 -10.29
CA GLY A 32 22.63 -14.48 -8.89
C GLY A 32 21.44 -14.95 -8.07
N GLY A 33 21.68 -15.48 -6.86
CA GLY A 33 20.61 -15.85 -5.93
C GLY A 33 19.76 -14.63 -5.55
N PRO A 34 18.67 -14.83 -4.79
CA PRO A 34 17.78 -13.75 -4.34
C PRO A 34 18.58 -12.71 -3.54
N ARG A 35 18.34 -11.43 -3.79
CA ARG A 35 18.96 -10.37 -3.00
C ARG A 35 18.29 -10.32 -1.64
N ILE A 36 19.07 -10.44 -0.59
CA ILE A 36 18.62 -10.42 0.80
C ILE A 36 19.36 -9.31 1.53
N THR A 37 18.63 -8.44 2.22
CA THR A 37 19.22 -7.51 3.19
C THR A 37 19.39 -8.25 4.50
N PRO A 38 20.63 -8.41 5.01
CA PRO A 38 20.86 -9.11 6.27
C PRO A 38 20.11 -8.49 7.44
N ALA A 39 19.63 -9.30 8.38
CA ALA A 39 18.93 -8.81 9.57
C ALA A 39 19.75 -7.80 10.37
N ALA A 40 21.06 -7.97 10.42
CA ALA A 40 21.99 -7.06 11.12
C ALA A 40 21.99 -5.64 10.51
N ASP A 41 21.80 -5.52 9.19
CA ASP A 41 21.77 -4.24 8.48
C ASP A 41 20.48 -3.45 8.72
N LEU A 42 19.48 -4.09 9.35
CA LEU A 42 18.17 -3.52 9.68
C LEU A 42 17.95 -3.35 11.19
N ALA A 43 18.95 -3.68 12.01
CA ALA A 43 18.81 -3.74 13.47
C ALA A 43 18.66 -2.36 14.13
N ASP A 44 19.13 -1.30 13.48
CA ASP A 44 19.12 0.09 13.98
C ASP A 44 17.88 0.89 13.54
N ARG A 45 16.96 0.26 12.81
CA ARG A 45 15.75 0.92 12.29
C ARG A 45 14.78 1.22 13.41
N GLN A 46 14.37 2.49 13.54
CA GLN A 46 13.47 2.95 14.62
C GLN A 46 11.98 2.73 14.29
N GLY A 47 11.68 2.54 13.01
CA GLY A 47 10.32 2.28 12.57
C GLY A 47 9.38 3.49 12.66
N TYR A 48 8.11 3.14 12.70
CA TYR A 48 7.00 4.04 12.91
C TYR A 48 6.98 4.58 14.34
N SER A 49 6.80 5.88 14.50
CA SER A 49 6.64 6.55 15.80
C SER A 49 5.17 6.93 16.04
N ALA A 50 4.59 6.47 17.14
CA ALA A 50 3.22 6.80 17.52
C ALA A 50 3.07 8.27 17.95
N ASP A 51 4.13 8.88 18.49
CA ASP A 51 4.13 10.25 18.99
C ASP A 51 4.59 11.28 17.94
N PHE A 52 4.73 10.85 16.68
CA PHE A 52 5.28 11.67 15.60
C PHE A 52 4.53 12.99 15.37
N LEU A 53 3.20 13.00 15.53
CA LEU A 53 2.37 14.19 15.34
C LEU A 53 2.45 15.16 16.53
N GLY A 54 3.22 14.84 17.58
CA GLY A 54 3.34 15.67 18.78
C GLY A 54 2.10 15.60 19.69
N GLY A 55 1.20 16.57 19.61
CA GLY A 55 0.01 16.66 20.47
C GLY A 55 -1.08 15.60 20.19
N PHE A 56 -0.91 14.77 19.19
CA PHE A 56 -1.86 13.72 18.81
C PHE A 56 -1.14 12.38 18.63
N PRO A 57 -1.07 11.54 19.67
CA PRO A 57 -0.50 10.20 19.55
C PRO A 57 -1.39 9.32 18.67
N VAL A 58 -0.77 8.67 17.68
CA VAL A 58 -1.42 7.71 16.79
C VAL A 58 -0.78 6.34 17.01
N PRO A 59 -1.36 5.48 17.87
CA PRO A 59 -0.81 4.16 18.17
C PRO A 59 -0.75 3.27 16.93
N TRP A 60 0.18 2.29 16.96
CA TRP A 60 0.22 1.24 15.95
C TRP A 60 -1.11 0.48 15.93
N PRO A 61 -1.72 0.25 14.76
CA PRO A 61 -2.99 -0.46 14.66
C PRO A 61 -2.91 -1.88 15.25
N ARG A 62 -4.05 -2.38 15.70
CA ARG A 62 -4.14 -3.71 16.30
C ARG A 62 -5.01 -4.63 15.45
N PRO A 63 -4.64 -5.90 15.30
CA PRO A 63 -5.52 -6.87 14.67
C PRO A 63 -6.70 -7.22 15.58
N SER A 64 -7.86 -7.53 15.01
CA SER A 64 -8.92 -8.22 15.73
C SER A 64 -8.43 -9.58 16.23
N ALA A 65 -9.16 -10.21 17.14
CA ALA A 65 -8.82 -11.56 17.61
C ALA A 65 -8.76 -12.58 16.45
N ALA A 66 -9.59 -12.42 15.43
CA ALA A 66 -9.59 -13.27 14.24
C ALA A 66 -8.34 -13.05 13.39
N LEU A 67 -8.00 -11.78 13.11
CA LEU A 67 -6.84 -11.43 12.30
C LEU A 67 -5.51 -11.70 13.00
N ALA A 68 -5.46 -11.62 14.34
CA ALA A 68 -4.26 -11.85 15.13
C ALA A 68 -3.65 -13.26 14.89
N ALA A 69 -4.47 -14.24 14.56
CA ALA A 69 -4.01 -15.59 14.21
C ALA A 69 -3.21 -15.63 12.89
N ASP A 70 -3.40 -14.65 12.01
CA ASP A 70 -2.70 -14.54 10.73
C ASP A 70 -1.48 -13.60 10.78
N VAL A 71 -1.28 -12.84 11.86
CA VAL A 71 -0.06 -12.04 12.03
C VAL A 71 1.15 -12.96 12.05
N TYR A 72 2.16 -12.62 11.23
CA TYR A 72 3.43 -13.35 11.22
C TYR A 72 4.18 -13.06 12.53
N PRO A 73 4.50 -14.08 13.34
CA PRO A 73 5.14 -13.89 14.63
C PRO A 73 6.60 -13.45 14.43
N LEU A 74 6.97 -12.32 14.99
CA LEU A 74 8.33 -11.79 14.98
C LEU A 74 8.90 -11.82 16.40
N PRO A 75 10.21 -11.91 16.57
CA PRO A 75 10.85 -11.87 17.89
C PRO A 75 10.83 -10.46 18.52
N THR A 76 9.97 -9.57 18.04
CA THR A 76 9.75 -8.21 18.53
C THR A 76 8.43 -8.12 19.28
N THR A 77 8.34 -7.21 20.24
CA THR A 77 7.13 -7.06 21.11
C THR A 77 5.89 -6.58 20.35
N ALA A 78 6.04 -6.07 19.13
CA ALA A 78 4.96 -5.49 18.33
C ALA A 78 4.60 -6.32 17.09
N ASP A 79 5.22 -7.48 16.88
CA ASP A 79 5.07 -8.32 15.68
C ASP A 79 5.14 -7.49 14.38
N ARG A 80 6.11 -6.56 14.33
CA ARG A 80 6.31 -5.67 13.19
C ARG A 80 7.79 -5.58 12.80
N LEU A 81 8.02 -5.37 11.52
CA LEU A 81 9.33 -5.06 10.94
C LEU A 81 9.50 -3.55 10.92
N ASP A 82 10.48 -3.04 11.66
CA ASP A 82 10.81 -1.62 11.66
C ASP A 82 11.82 -1.32 10.54
N TYR A 83 11.55 -0.24 9.80
CA TYR A 83 12.40 0.36 8.79
C TYR A 83 12.63 1.84 9.14
N THR A 84 13.34 2.59 8.33
CA THR A 84 13.52 4.01 8.57
C THR A 84 12.23 4.78 8.30
N HIS A 85 11.63 5.36 9.35
CA HIS A 85 10.39 6.15 9.36
C HIS A 85 9.09 5.37 9.07
N PHE A 86 9.15 4.06 8.92
CA PHE A 86 7.96 3.24 8.71
C PHE A 86 8.11 1.82 9.27
N SER A 87 7.00 1.15 9.42
CA SER A 87 6.95 -0.25 9.89
C SER A 87 5.94 -1.07 9.10
N VAL A 88 6.08 -2.39 9.18
CA VAL A 88 5.25 -3.36 8.44
C VAL A 88 4.82 -4.49 9.37
N THR A 89 3.52 -4.83 9.40
CA THR A 89 3.00 -6.08 9.98
C THR A 89 2.64 -7.04 8.85
N LEU A 90 3.17 -8.27 8.90
CA LEU A 90 2.99 -9.28 7.85
C LEU A 90 1.86 -10.26 8.14
N SER A 91 1.18 -10.71 7.07
CA SER A 91 0.31 -11.87 7.07
C SER A 91 1.14 -13.14 6.88
N ARG A 92 0.90 -14.11 7.78
CA ARG A 92 1.51 -15.43 7.68
C ARG A 92 0.95 -16.24 6.52
N SER A 93 -0.37 -16.19 6.29
CA SER A 93 -1.03 -16.97 5.26
C SER A 93 -0.84 -16.38 3.85
N ARG A 94 -0.80 -15.04 3.74
CA ARG A 94 -0.74 -14.34 2.46
C ARG A 94 0.68 -13.96 2.02
N ARG A 95 1.66 -13.98 2.93
CA ARG A 95 3.06 -13.59 2.67
C ARG A 95 3.20 -12.15 2.17
N LEU A 96 2.23 -11.30 2.50
CA LEU A 96 2.11 -9.89 2.19
C LEU A 96 1.98 -9.08 3.49
N ALA A 97 2.16 -7.77 3.44
CA ALA A 97 1.77 -6.93 4.56
C ALA A 97 0.26 -7.02 4.82
N LEU A 98 -0.13 -7.12 6.08
CA LEU A 98 -1.48 -6.82 6.54
C LEU A 98 -1.69 -5.32 6.52
N TRP A 99 -0.73 -4.58 7.07
CA TRP A 99 -0.66 -3.13 6.98
C TRP A 99 0.77 -2.63 7.14
N VAL A 100 0.98 -1.42 6.68
CA VAL A 100 2.17 -0.61 6.91
C VAL A 100 1.76 0.70 7.56
N GLY A 101 2.70 1.36 8.24
CA GLY A 101 2.50 2.71 8.77
C GLY A 101 3.75 3.54 8.55
N VAL A 102 3.60 4.75 8.02
CA VAL A 102 4.69 5.68 7.74
C VAL A 102 4.44 7.04 8.38
N ASN A 103 5.50 7.65 8.87
CA ASN A 103 5.54 9.03 9.30
C ASN A 103 6.13 9.91 8.18
N ILE A 104 5.45 10.98 7.81
CA ILE A 104 5.83 11.90 6.74
C ILE A 104 6.03 13.29 7.35
N ASP A 105 7.26 13.79 7.30
CA ASP A 105 7.59 15.15 7.77
C ASP A 105 7.72 16.09 6.58
N GLY A 106 6.71 16.93 6.40
CA GLY A 106 6.68 17.92 5.32
C GLY A 106 7.54 19.16 5.60
N ASP A 107 8.04 19.35 6.81
CA ASP A 107 8.95 20.44 7.17
C ASP A 107 10.41 20.14 6.76
N GLN A 108 10.77 18.84 6.67
CA GLN A 108 12.13 18.42 6.38
C GLN A 108 12.23 17.48 5.15
N PRO A 109 11.52 17.76 4.04
CA PRO A 109 11.54 16.86 2.89
C PRO A 109 12.91 16.84 2.24
N VAL A 110 13.35 15.66 1.79
CA VAL A 110 14.60 15.46 1.08
C VAL A 110 14.33 14.79 -0.25
N GLU A 111 14.73 15.45 -1.34
CA GLU A 111 14.69 14.85 -2.66
C GLU A 111 15.81 13.80 -2.79
N VAL A 112 15.42 12.53 -2.90
CA VAL A 112 16.36 11.42 -3.18
C VAL A 112 16.26 11.08 -4.66
N PRO A 113 17.34 11.28 -5.44
CA PRO A 113 17.35 10.97 -6.87
C PRO A 113 16.94 9.53 -7.14
N ARG A 114 16.12 9.33 -8.18
CA ARG A 114 15.72 7.99 -8.58
C ARG A 114 16.92 7.23 -9.10
N SER A 115 17.26 6.14 -8.44
CA SER A 115 18.25 5.17 -8.91
C SER A 115 17.52 3.96 -9.50
N ARG A 116 18.28 2.94 -9.94
CA ARG A 116 17.71 1.68 -10.37
C ARG A 116 16.98 1.03 -9.19
N ASP A 117 15.69 0.75 -9.38
CA ASP A 117 14.87 0.05 -8.39
C ASP A 117 15.47 -1.34 -8.11
N THR A 118 15.90 -1.56 -6.87
CA THR A 118 16.57 -2.79 -6.49
C THR A 118 15.86 -3.40 -5.29
N TRP A 119 14.95 -4.33 -5.57
CA TRP A 119 14.17 -5.03 -4.57
C TRP A 119 15.00 -6.07 -3.83
N ALA A 120 14.72 -6.25 -2.55
CA ALA A 120 15.38 -7.20 -1.68
C ALA A 120 14.38 -7.90 -0.75
N TYR A 121 14.71 -9.13 -0.38
CA TYR A 121 14.06 -9.81 0.73
C TYR A 121 14.60 -9.27 2.06
N ASP A 122 13.74 -9.24 3.07
CA ASP A 122 14.12 -8.92 4.43
C ASP A 122 14.68 -10.17 5.12
N GLY A 123 15.94 -10.12 5.53
CA GLY A 123 16.61 -11.26 6.18
C GLY A 123 16.16 -11.53 7.62
N ARG A 124 15.25 -10.70 8.18
CA ARG A 124 14.59 -10.96 9.48
C ARG A 124 13.45 -11.96 9.36
N VAL A 125 13.00 -12.25 8.15
CA VAL A 125 11.87 -13.13 7.83
C VAL A 125 12.34 -14.20 6.84
N PRO A 126 11.95 -15.49 6.98
CA PRO A 126 12.24 -16.52 6.00
C PRO A 126 11.76 -16.16 4.58
N LEU A 127 12.47 -16.63 3.57
CA LEU A 127 12.15 -16.33 2.17
C LEU A 127 10.77 -16.83 1.75
N ASP A 128 10.34 -17.96 2.28
CA ASP A 128 9.03 -18.56 2.02
C ASP A 128 7.87 -17.85 2.70
N ALA A 129 8.16 -16.95 3.64
CA ALA A 129 7.18 -16.06 4.28
C ALA A 129 7.03 -14.70 3.55
N GLN A 130 7.70 -14.50 2.41
CA GLN A 130 7.68 -13.28 1.61
C GLN A 130 7.38 -13.62 0.14
N LEU A 131 6.68 -12.75 -0.57
CA LEU A 131 6.53 -12.84 -2.02
C LEU A 131 7.66 -12.06 -2.69
N GLY A 132 8.27 -12.65 -3.71
CA GLY A 132 9.43 -12.06 -4.37
C GLY A 132 9.30 -12.02 -5.89
N ASP A 133 10.44 -11.90 -6.57
CA ASP A 133 10.52 -11.67 -8.02
C ASP A 133 9.73 -12.65 -8.87
N ASP A 134 9.64 -13.92 -8.47
CA ASP A 134 8.95 -14.98 -9.24
C ASP A 134 7.47 -14.67 -9.46
N LEU A 135 6.83 -13.93 -8.53
CA LEU A 135 5.44 -13.51 -8.69
C LEU A 135 5.30 -12.49 -9.81
N TYR A 136 6.26 -11.59 -9.96
CA TYR A 136 6.18 -10.41 -10.84
C TYR A 136 6.84 -10.60 -12.20
N ALA A 137 7.55 -11.71 -12.41
CA ALA A 137 8.22 -11.99 -13.67
C ALA A 137 7.19 -12.29 -14.79
N ASP A 138 7.39 -11.69 -15.95
CA ASP A 138 6.64 -11.97 -17.19
C ASP A 138 5.11 -11.87 -17.06
N ASN A 139 4.63 -10.83 -16.41
CA ASN A 139 3.19 -10.54 -16.29
C ASN A 139 2.92 -9.03 -16.11
N LEU A 140 1.63 -8.65 -15.91
CA LEU A 140 1.18 -7.26 -15.77
C LEU A 140 1.10 -6.78 -14.31
N LEU A 141 1.64 -7.55 -13.37
CA LEU A 141 1.68 -7.17 -11.97
C LEU A 141 2.94 -6.35 -11.68
N ASP A 142 2.74 -5.16 -11.14
CA ASP A 142 3.80 -4.35 -10.58
C ASP A 142 4.06 -4.71 -9.12
N ARG A 143 5.28 -4.47 -8.65
CA ARG A 143 5.61 -4.41 -7.24
C ARG A 143 5.09 -3.08 -6.68
N GLY A 144 3.80 -3.04 -6.35
CA GLY A 144 3.18 -1.83 -5.82
C GLY A 144 3.66 -1.54 -4.39
N HIS A 145 4.29 -0.40 -4.18
CA HIS A 145 4.67 0.05 -2.84
C HIS A 145 3.43 0.28 -1.98
N LEU A 146 3.46 -0.15 -0.72
CA LEU A 146 2.45 0.20 0.28
C LEU A 146 2.83 1.50 1.01
N VAL A 147 4.08 1.60 1.50
CA VAL A 147 4.71 2.88 1.81
C VAL A 147 5.40 3.35 0.55
N ARG A 148 4.92 4.45 -0.02
CA ARG A 148 5.48 5.04 -1.24
C ARG A 148 6.95 5.38 -1.06
N ARG A 149 7.75 5.25 -2.13
CA ARG A 149 9.18 5.51 -2.13
C ARG A 149 9.58 6.87 -1.52
N GLN A 150 8.77 7.90 -1.73
CA GLN A 150 9.07 9.26 -1.31
C GLN A 150 8.52 9.63 0.06
N ASP A 151 7.52 8.91 0.58
CA ASP A 151 6.87 9.22 1.85
C ASP A 151 7.85 9.31 3.04
N PRO A 152 8.81 8.37 3.23
CA PRO A 152 9.73 8.44 4.34
C PRO A 152 10.99 9.28 4.06
N ASN A 153 11.05 10.02 2.93
CA ASN A 153 12.24 10.78 2.51
C ASN A 153 12.32 12.15 3.21
N TRP A 154 12.62 12.15 4.48
CA TRP A 154 12.81 13.37 5.25
C TRP A 154 13.97 13.26 6.23
N GLY A 155 14.50 14.41 6.65
CA GLY A 155 15.62 14.48 7.60
C GLY A 155 16.91 13.83 7.05
N THR A 156 17.83 13.56 7.96
CA THR A 156 19.17 13.06 7.61
C THR A 156 19.20 11.63 7.11
N GLU A 157 18.17 10.84 7.41
CA GLU A 157 18.06 9.42 7.06
C GLU A 157 17.30 9.16 5.77
N ALA A 158 16.87 10.21 5.06
CA ALA A 158 16.04 10.11 3.85
C ALA A 158 16.55 9.11 2.80
N ALA A 159 17.85 9.08 2.54
CA ALA A 159 18.43 8.15 1.56
C ALA A 159 18.35 6.68 2.02
N GLN A 160 18.44 6.44 3.32
CA GLN A 160 18.26 5.12 3.91
C GLN A 160 16.80 4.73 3.89
N ALA A 161 15.91 5.62 4.30
CA ALA A 161 14.46 5.43 4.26
C ALA A 161 13.98 5.09 2.85
N ASN A 162 14.48 5.80 1.84
CA ASN A 162 14.19 5.51 0.43
C ASN A 162 14.60 4.08 0.04
N ARG A 163 15.81 3.63 0.42
CA ARG A 163 16.27 2.27 0.13
C ARG A 163 15.42 1.22 0.86
N ASP A 164 15.03 1.50 2.08
CA ASP A 164 14.24 0.60 2.91
C ASP A 164 12.85 0.33 2.30
N THR A 165 12.29 1.26 1.50
CA THR A 165 11.00 1.01 0.84
C THR A 165 11.04 -0.09 -0.21
N PHE A 166 12.21 -0.46 -0.73
CA PHE A 166 12.40 -1.51 -1.74
C PHE A 166 12.57 -2.91 -1.13
N HIS A 167 11.94 -3.19 0.00
CA HIS A 167 11.81 -4.55 0.52
C HIS A 167 10.48 -5.18 0.06
N PHE A 168 10.51 -6.47 -0.30
CA PHE A 168 9.31 -7.21 -0.71
C PHE A 168 8.22 -7.23 0.35
N THR A 169 8.57 -7.07 1.63
CA THR A 169 7.61 -6.88 2.73
C THR A 169 6.78 -5.61 2.63
N ASN A 170 7.26 -4.60 1.88
CA ASN A 170 6.57 -3.32 1.64
C ASN A 170 5.87 -3.27 0.28
N CYS A 171 5.73 -4.37 -0.42
CA CYS A 171 5.01 -4.36 -1.69
C CYS A 171 3.87 -5.37 -1.73
N ALA A 172 2.91 -5.09 -2.60
CA ALA A 172 1.82 -5.97 -2.93
C ALA A 172 1.64 -6.06 -4.44
N PRO A 173 1.10 -7.18 -4.96
CA PRO A 173 0.83 -7.31 -6.39
C PRO A 173 -0.29 -6.35 -6.79
N GLN A 174 0.07 -5.40 -7.63
CA GLN A 174 -0.84 -4.39 -8.16
C GLN A 174 -0.81 -4.42 -9.69
N MET A 175 -1.95 -4.24 -10.33
CA MET A 175 -1.98 -4.06 -11.78
C MET A 175 -1.27 -2.77 -12.16
N ALA A 176 -0.43 -2.79 -13.20
CA ALA A 176 0.36 -1.64 -13.63
C ALA A 176 -0.51 -0.39 -13.88
N ALA A 177 -1.68 -0.56 -14.49
CA ALA A 177 -2.63 0.53 -14.72
C ALA A 177 -3.16 1.16 -13.42
N PHE A 178 -3.32 0.35 -12.37
CA PHE A 178 -3.72 0.77 -11.04
C PHE A 178 -2.61 1.56 -10.34
N ASN A 179 -1.41 0.99 -10.30
CA ASN A 179 -0.26 1.53 -9.59
C ASN A 179 0.21 2.89 -10.16
N GLN A 180 0.08 3.08 -11.48
CA GLN A 180 0.69 4.21 -12.19
C GLN A 180 -0.24 5.41 -12.40
N LYS A 181 -1.50 5.36 -12.03
CA LYS A 181 -2.47 6.45 -12.27
C LYS A 181 -3.19 6.91 -11.02
N THR A 182 -4.28 6.27 -10.66
CA THR A 182 -5.22 6.82 -9.65
C THR A 182 -4.70 6.72 -8.22
N TRP A 183 -3.95 5.65 -7.91
CA TRP A 183 -3.32 5.52 -6.60
C TRP A 183 -2.21 6.56 -6.44
N LEU A 184 -1.42 6.76 -7.49
CA LEU A 184 -0.37 7.77 -7.53
C LEU A 184 -0.92 9.19 -7.34
N GLU A 185 -2.07 9.52 -7.96
CA GLU A 185 -2.71 10.84 -7.80
C GLU A 185 -3.11 11.13 -6.34
N LEU A 186 -3.63 10.14 -5.61
CA LEU A 186 -3.93 10.29 -4.18
C LEU A 186 -2.65 10.42 -3.34
N GLU A 187 -1.63 9.63 -3.66
CA GLU A 187 -0.33 9.69 -2.97
C GLU A 187 0.39 11.01 -3.22
N ASP A 188 0.37 11.50 -4.47
CA ASP A 188 0.90 12.83 -4.81
C ASP A 188 0.14 13.91 -4.03
N TYR A 189 -1.19 13.84 -3.99
CA TYR A 189 -2.00 14.80 -3.25
C TYR A 189 -1.63 14.84 -1.75
N ILE A 190 -1.49 13.68 -1.11
CA ILE A 190 -1.14 13.61 0.31
C ILE A 190 0.26 14.19 0.52
N LEU A 191 1.26 13.76 -0.26
CA LEU A 191 2.65 14.19 -0.10
C LEU A 191 2.83 15.68 -0.42
N ASP A 192 2.29 16.17 -1.54
CA ASP A 192 2.40 17.56 -1.97
C ASP A 192 1.75 18.52 -0.96
N ASN A 193 0.59 18.15 -0.41
CA ASN A 193 -0.03 18.96 0.63
C ASN A 193 0.75 18.93 1.94
N THR A 194 1.26 17.76 2.34
CA THR A 194 2.10 17.61 3.54
C THR A 194 3.33 18.50 3.44
N GLN A 195 4.01 18.52 2.28
CA GLN A 195 5.18 19.38 2.06
C GLN A 195 4.81 20.85 1.93
N ARG A 196 3.75 21.18 1.20
CA ARG A 196 3.29 22.57 1.00
C ARG A 196 2.92 23.25 2.31
N TRP A 197 2.30 22.52 3.23
CA TRP A 197 1.87 23.03 4.53
C TRP A 197 2.88 22.78 5.64
N GLN A 198 4.05 22.20 5.32
CA GLN A 198 5.09 21.82 6.29
C GLN A 198 4.50 21.01 7.46
N ALA A 199 3.51 20.19 7.15
CA ALA A 199 2.75 19.43 8.11
C ALA A 199 3.46 18.10 8.44
N ARG A 200 3.10 17.50 9.55
CA ARG A 200 3.38 16.11 9.88
C ARG A 200 2.15 15.28 9.67
N VAL A 201 2.32 14.16 8.97
CA VAL A 201 1.23 13.25 8.63
C VAL A 201 1.63 11.82 8.94
N THR A 202 0.71 11.05 9.45
CA THR A 202 0.83 9.60 9.60
C THR A 202 -0.09 8.92 8.60
N VAL A 203 0.43 7.97 7.84
CA VAL A 203 -0.34 7.21 6.87
C VAL A 203 -0.23 5.72 7.16
N PHE A 204 -1.37 5.06 7.35
CA PHE A 204 -1.46 3.60 7.30
C PHE A 204 -1.98 3.16 5.94
N SER A 205 -1.45 2.06 5.43
CA SER A 205 -1.86 1.49 4.12
C SER A 205 -1.82 -0.02 4.16
N GLY A 206 -2.64 -0.65 3.34
CA GLY A 206 -2.61 -2.10 3.20
C GLY A 206 -3.58 -2.62 2.15
N PRO A 207 -3.52 -3.93 1.86
CA PRO A 207 -4.52 -4.60 1.05
C PRO A 207 -5.77 -4.91 1.86
N VAL A 208 -6.92 -5.01 1.19
CA VAL A 208 -8.09 -5.71 1.71
C VAL A 208 -7.95 -7.17 1.32
N LEU A 209 -7.64 -8.03 2.29
CA LEU A 209 -7.46 -9.47 2.07
C LEU A 209 -8.79 -10.20 2.19
N ARG A 210 -9.21 -10.90 1.14
CA ARG A 210 -10.47 -11.65 1.08
C ARG A 210 -10.23 -13.11 0.78
N ALA A 211 -11.11 -13.98 1.24
CA ALA A 211 -11.04 -15.41 0.96
C ALA A 211 -11.28 -15.74 -0.52
N ASP A 212 -12.02 -14.88 -1.23
CA ASP A 212 -12.35 -15.00 -2.64
C ASP A 212 -11.41 -14.21 -3.57
N ASP A 213 -10.31 -13.65 -3.04
CA ASP A 213 -9.27 -13.03 -3.87
C ASP A 213 -8.74 -14.02 -4.93
N ARG A 214 -8.47 -13.53 -6.13
CA ARG A 214 -8.07 -14.36 -7.28
C ARG A 214 -6.72 -15.02 -7.07
N HIS A 215 -6.63 -16.29 -7.41
CA HIS A 215 -5.39 -17.05 -7.40
C HIS A 215 -4.58 -16.83 -8.69
N TYR A 216 -3.29 -16.52 -8.52
CA TYR A 216 -2.31 -16.45 -9.58
C TYR A 216 -0.94 -16.93 -9.05
N ARG A 217 -0.32 -17.90 -9.71
CA ARG A 217 0.96 -18.51 -9.26
C ARG A 217 0.94 -18.88 -7.76
N GLU A 218 -0.12 -19.56 -7.33
CA GLU A 218 -0.34 -19.99 -5.93
C GLU A 218 -0.45 -18.85 -4.90
N VAL A 219 -0.62 -17.60 -5.37
CA VAL A 219 -0.81 -16.41 -4.54
C VAL A 219 -2.20 -15.85 -4.76
N GLN A 220 -2.88 -15.49 -3.68
CA GLN A 220 -4.13 -14.75 -3.78
C GLN A 220 -3.83 -13.25 -3.93
N ILE A 221 -4.25 -12.68 -5.07
CA ILE A 221 -4.00 -11.28 -5.43
C ILE A 221 -5.09 -10.39 -4.81
N PRO A 222 -4.74 -9.44 -3.93
CA PRO A 222 -5.72 -8.53 -3.34
C PRO A 222 -6.44 -7.73 -4.42
N GLU A 223 -7.76 -7.62 -4.32
CA GLU A 223 -8.58 -6.86 -5.26
C GLU A 223 -8.78 -5.40 -4.87
N ALA A 224 -8.45 -5.02 -3.64
CA ALA A 224 -8.57 -3.64 -3.16
C ALA A 224 -7.45 -3.28 -2.18
N PHE A 225 -7.19 -1.97 -2.10
CA PHE A 225 -6.22 -1.38 -1.19
C PHE A 225 -6.85 -0.18 -0.47
N TRP A 226 -6.33 0.12 0.71
CA TRP A 226 -6.81 1.21 1.55
C TRP A 226 -5.68 2.08 2.08
N LYS A 227 -6.01 3.32 2.42
CA LYS A 227 -5.18 4.23 3.23
C LYS A 227 -6.02 4.88 4.32
N VAL A 228 -5.42 5.06 5.48
CA VAL A 228 -5.92 5.89 6.58
C VAL A 228 -4.87 6.93 6.88
N VAL A 229 -5.27 8.20 6.82
CA VAL A 229 -4.39 9.36 7.00
C VAL A 229 -4.80 10.05 8.31
N ALA A 230 -3.82 10.37 9.16
CA ALA A 230 -4.02 11.11 10.40
C ALA A 230 -3.06 12.31 10.48
N PHE A 231 -3.55 13.45 10.90
CA PHE A 231 -2.80 14.70 11.01
C PHE A 231 -3.43 15.64 12.04
N LEU A 232 -2.71 16.72 12.35
CA LEU A 232 -3.27 17.86 13.07
C LEU A 232 -3.62 18.94 12.05
N GLY A 233 -4.87 19.44 12.12
CA GLY A 233 -5.29 20.60 11.32
C GLY A 233 -4.58 21.89 11.78
N ASP A 234 -4.74 22.96 11.00
CA ASP A 234 -4.16 24.29 11.30
C ASP A 234 -4.62 24.85 12.65
N ASP A 235 -5.77 24.44 13.13
CA ASP A 235 -6.32 24.78 14.44
C ASP A 235 -5.81 23.87 15.57
N GLY A 236 -4.87 22.99 15.28
CA GLY A 236 -4.28 22.02 16.21
C GLY A 236 -5.21 20.85 16.58
N LYS A 237 -6.35 20.70 15.90
CA LYS A 237 -7.26 19.59 16.17
C LYS A 237 -6.88 18.34 15.39
N PRO A 238 -7.01 17.16 16.02
CA PRO A 238 -6.85 15.89 15.35
C PRO A 238 -7.86 15.70 14.21
N SER A 239 -7.39 15.18 13.09
CA SER A 239 -8.23 14.79 11.96
C SER A 239 -7.76 13.46 11.40
N ALA A 240 -8.71 12.67 10.90
CA ALA A 240 -8.44 11.45 10.16
C ALA A 240 -9.33 11.34 8.94
N SER A 241 -8.83 10.68 7.90
CA SER A 241 -9.60 10.36 6.70
C SER A 241 -9.20 9.01 6.16
N ALA A 242 -10.10 8.34 5.46
CA ALA A 242 -9.83 7.01 4.90
C ALA A 242 -10.21 6.93 3.41
N TYR A 243 -9.47 6.10 2.69
CA TYR A 243 -9.59 5.93 1.25
C TYR A 243 -9.57 4.44 0.91
N LEU A 244 -10.38 4.07 -0.05
CA LEU A 244 -10.46 2.73 -0.62
C LEU A 244 -10.32 2.82 -2.12
N ILE A 245 -9.52 1.92 -2.70
CA ILE A 245 -9.38 1.80 -4.13
C ILE A 245 -9.47 0.34 -4.54
N ASP A 246 -10.22 0.07 -5.60
CA ASP A 246 -10.53 -1.27 -6.07
C ASP A 246 -9.87 -1.49 -7.44
N GLN A 247 -9.03 -2.53 -7.56
CA GLN A 247 -8.41 -2.96 -8.81
C GLN A 247 -9.13 -4.15 -9.47
N ARG A 248 -10.29 -4.55 -8.95
CA ARG A 248 -11.03 -5.74 -9.42
C ARG A 248 -11.32 -5.70 -10.91
N ARG A 249 -11.64 -4.53 -11.44
CA ARG A 249 -11.93 -4.34 -12.86
C ARG A 249 -10.70 -4.47 -13.75
N GLU A 250 -9.54 -4.07 -13.26
CA GLU A 250 -8.26 -4.19 -13.98
C GLU A 250 -7.80 -5.63 -14.03
N LEU A 251 -8.13 -6.42 -13.01
CA LEU A 251 -7.94 -7.85 -12.99
C LEU A 251 -8.89 -8.57 -13.98
N ASP A 252 -10.01 -7.95 -14.36
CA ASP A 252 -10.88 -8.38 -15.46
C ASP A 252 -10.42 -7.72 -16.77
N ALA A 253 -9.52 -8.33 -17.49
CA ALA A 253 -8.74 -7.79 -18.61
C ALA A 253 -9.52 -7.04 -19.74
N LEU A 254 -10.85 -6.98 -19.69
CA LEU A 254 -11.67 -6.17 -20.60
C LEU A 254 -11.85 -4.72 -20.14
N SER A 255 -11.56 -4.39 -18.90
CA SER A 255 -11.73 -3.04 -18.38
C SER A 255 -10.57 -2.10 -18.68
N ILE A 256 -9.42 -2.62 -19.12
CA ILE A 256 -8.25 -1.82 -19.53
C ILE A 256 -8.60 -0.86 -20.69
N ALA A 257 -9.57 -1.22 -21.54
CA ALA A 257 -9.96 -0.38 -22.67
C ALA A 257 -10.95 0.74 -22.31
N PHE A 258 -11.73 0.63 -21.22
CA PHE A 258 -12.88 1.51 -20.96
C PHE A 258 -13.12 1.90 -19.50
N GLY A 259 -12.31 1.46 -18.52
CA GLY A 259 -12.54 1.68 -17.09
C GLY A 259 -11.70 2.80 -16.48
N ARG A 260 -12.33 3.82 -15.90
CA ARG A 260 -11.65 4.67 -14.92
C ARG A 260 -11.61 3.92 -13.60
N LEU A 261 -10.42 3.79 -13.03
CA LEU A 261 -10.22 3.42 -11.64
C LEU A 261 -11.10 4.30 -10.76
N ARG A 262 -11.68 3.75 -9.72
CA ARG A 262 -12.49 4.53 -8.79
C ARG A 262 -11.81 4.51 -7.42
N THR A 263 -11.32 5.69 -7.03
CA THR A 263 -10.94 5.96 -5.64
C THR A 263 -12.15 6.46 -4.90
N TYR A 264 -12.33 5.97 -3.70
CA TYR A 264 -13.41 6.40 -2.81
C TYR A 264 -12.79 6.94 -1.53
N GLN A 265 -13.30 8.09 -1.06
CA GLN A 265 -13.19 8.44 0.34
C GLN A 265 -14.30 7.72 1.09
N CYS A 266 -13.94 7.07 2.17
CA CYS A 266 -14.85 6.30 3.02
C CYS A 266 -14.52 6.58 4.50
N SER A 267 -15.25 5.96 5.40
CA SER A 267 -14.97 6.10 6.82
C SER A 267 -13.81 5.22 7.28
N VAL A 268 -13.11 5.64 8.34
CA VAL A 268 -12.16 4.78 9.06
C VAL A 268 -12.86 3.54 9.59
N LEU A 269 -14.10 3.66 10.07
CA LEU A 269 -14.94 2.52 10.49
C LEU A 269 -15.12 1.51 9.36
N ARG A 270 -15.32 1.98 8.13
CA ARG A 270 -15.45 1.11 6.97
C ARG A 270 -14.18 0.29 6.71
N ILE A 271 -13.01 0.93 6.84
CA ILE A 271 -11.74 0.20 6.70
C ILE A 271 -11.57 -0.82 7.82
N GLN A 272 -11.89 -0.48 9.08
CA GLN A 272 -11.87 -1.44 10.19
C GLN A 272 -12.74 -2.67 9.90
N GLN A 273 -13.95 -2.48 9.38
CA GLN A 273 -14.88 -3.57 9.02
C GLN A 273 -14.35 -4.45 7.87
N LEU A 274 -13.67 -3.85 6.90
CA LEU A 274 -13.16 -4.57 5.73
C LEU A 274 -11.88 -5.37 6.02
N THR A 275 -11.12 -4.96 7.03
CA THR A 275 -9.76 -5.45 7.26
C THR A 275 -9.57 -6.16 8.59
N ASP A 276 -10.53 -6.06 9.51
CA ASP A 276 -10.38 -6.52 10.90
C ASP A 276 -9.20 -5.87 11.65
N ILE A 277 -8.83 -4.65 11.25
CA ILE A 277 -7.77 -3.83 11.86
C ILE A 277 -8.42 -2.73 12.69
N ASP A 278 -8.03 -2.61 13.96
CA ASP A 278 -8.45 -1.55 14.86
C ASP A 278 -7.45 -0.38 14.80
N PHE A 279 -7.93 0.79 14.37
CA PHE A 279 -7.16 2.04 14.32
C PHE A 279 -7.34 2.90 15.58
N GLY A 280 -7.89 2.34 16.65
CA GLY A 280 -8.11 3.05 17.91
C GLY A 280 -9.02 4.26 17.75
N ALA A 281 -8.59 5.39 18.30
CA ALA A 281 -9.39 6.61 18.30
C ALA A 281 -9.52 7.33 16.94
N LEU A 282 -8.83 6.87 15.88
CA LEU A 282 -8.86 7.58 14.57
C LEU A 282 -10.27 7.70 14.00
N ALA A 283 -11.13 6.70 14.24
CA ALA A 283 -12.53 6.77 13.82
C ALA A 283 -13.35 7.87 14.50
N ASP A 284 -12.89 8.40 15.65
CA ASP A 284 -13.58 9.50 16.34
C ASP A 284 -13.23 10.86 15.74
N TYR A 285 -12.10 10.94 15.05
CA TYR A 285 -11.59 12.14 14.38
C TYR A 285 -11.88 12.15 12.87
N ASP A 286 -12.63 11.15 12.38
CA ASP A 286 -13.05 11.04 10.98
C ASP A 286 -14.51 11.47 10.82
N GLY A 287 -14.74 12.50 10.01
CA GLY A 287 -16.06 13.04 9.74
C GLY A 287 -17.03 12.03 9.14
N PHE A 288 -16.56 11.12 8.30
CA PHE A 288 -17.40 10.08 7.68
C PHE A 288 -17.79 9.01 8.71
N SER A 289 -16.88 8.61 9.59
CA SER A 289 -17.20 7.70 10.72
C SER A 289 -18.25 8.30 11.65
N ASN A 290 -18.17 9.60 11.91
CA ASN A 290 -19.14 10.30 12.75
C ASN A 290 -20.51 10.40 12.06
N GLU A 291 -20.56 10.64 10.75
CA GLU A 291 -21.79 10.65 9.97
C GLU A 291 -22.43 9.26 9.93
N GLU A 292 -21.64 8.19 9.75
CA GLU A 292 -22.12 6.81 9.78
C GLU A 292 -22.74 6.44 11.15
N ARG A 293 -22.10 6.84 12.25
CA ARG A 293 -22.64 6.60 13.60
C ARG A 293 -23.96 7.36 13.82
N ALA A 294 -24.05 8.59 13.32
CA ALA A 294 -25.24 9.41 13.48
C ALA A 294 -26.42 8.94 12.60
N THR A 295 -26.15 8.41 11.41
CA THR A 295 -27.19 8.07 10.43
C THR A 295 -27.49 6.57 10.36
N GLY A 296 -26.58 5.72 10.84
CA GLY A 296 -26.64 4.27 10.69
C GLY A 296 -26.45 3.81 9.24
N LYS A 297 -25.93 4.65 8.34
CA LYS A 297 -25.72 4.36 6.93
C LYS A 297 -24.25 4.50 6.54
N PRO A 298 -23.70 3.59 5.74
CA PRO A 298 -22.37 3.72 5.19
C PRO A 298 -22.20 5.03 4.40
N VAL A 299 -21.08 5.70 4.59
CA VAL A 299 -20.71 6.92 3.87
C VAL A 299 -19.51 6.64 2.97
N GLU A 300 -19.74 6.74 1.67
CA GLU A 300 -18.71 6.53 0.66
C GLU A 300 -18.88 7.56 -0.45
N ARG A 301 -17.79 8.19 -0.87
CA ARG A 301 -17.79 9.21 -1.89
C ARG A 301 -16.74 8.94 -2.95
N ALA A 302 -17.14 8.86 -4.22
CA ALA A 302 -16.20 8.73 -5.32
C ALA A 302 -15.35 10.00 -5.45
N ILE A 303 -14.04 9.82 -5.62
CA ILE A 303 -13.06 10.88 -5.86
C ILE A 303 -12.68 10.82 -7.34
N PHE A 304 -12.84 11.93 -8.04
CA PHE A 304 -12.44 12.12 -9.43
C PHE A 304 -11.25 13.08 -9.57
N GLY A 305 -10.90 13.77 -8.49
CA GLY A 305 -9.77 14.68 -8.41
C GLY A 305 -9.61 15.27 -7.00
N PRO A 306 -8.52 16.03 -6.76
CA PRO A 306 -8.21 16.58 -5.45
C PRO A 306 -9.31 17.42 -4.81
N ALA A 307 -10.13 18.10 -5.61
CA ALA A 307 -11.23 18.93 -5.13
C ALA A 307 -12.39 18.13 -4.49
N ASP A 308 -12.43 16.83 -4.69
CA ASP A 308 -13.47 15.95 -4.13
C ASP A 308 -13.12 15.47 -2.71
N ILE A 309 -11.86 15.62 -2.30
CA ILE A 309 -11.34 15.16 -1.01
C ILE A 309 -11.85 16.10 0.09
N ARG A 310 -12.39 15.52 1.15
CA ARG A 310 -12.78 16.21 2.38
C ARG A 310 -11.83 15.82 3.51
N LEU A 311 -11.21 16.81 4.11
CA LEU A 311 -10.33 16.66 5.28
C LEU A 311 -11.07 17.11 6.53
#